data_1ba3177eaa47318302aa909bb38c4895
#
_entry.id   1ba3177eaa47318302aa909bb38c4895
#
_cell.length_a   1.000
_cell.length_b   1.000
_cell.length_c   1.000
_cell.angle_alpha   90.00
_cell.angle_beta   90.00
_cell.angle_gamma   90.00
#
_symmetry.space_group_name_H-M   'P 1'
#
loop_
_entity.id
_entity.type
_entity.pdbx_description
1 polymer ?
#
loop_
_entity_poly.entity_id
_entity_poly.type
_entity_poly.pdbx_seq_one_letter_code
_entity_poly.pdbx_strand_id
1 'polypeptide(L)'
;FVDVSRKKIAAEVEVEMAGLDVSAERKKEIVERRLRSEINRGVQTIQYQVVTLMTTNGQAPFITVFMYLGEARNPQEKADLAIIIEETIRQRYQGVKNEAGVWITPAFPKLIYVLEEDNIRPGTPYYYLTELAAKCTAKRMVPDYISEKKMKELKLSKGETPGHGDVYTCMGCRSFLTPDRFTDAGVGNIANAGNYEPGKHKYYGRFNQGVVTINLPDVALSAGGNIEKFWSIFDERLELCHRALRCRHDRLKGTLSDAAPILWQYGACARLKKGEPIDRLLYDGYSTISLGYAGLYECVKYMTGKSHTDPSATPFALSIMQKMNDKCKEWKTAENIDYSLYGTPLESTTYKFAKCLQKRFGVIEGVTDKGYITNSYHVHVTEKIDAFTKLKFEAQFQHLSPGGAISYVEVPNMQQNLEAVLQVMKFIYDNIIYAELNTKSDYCQVCGWDGEIDIVEEGGKLIWRCPKCGNTDQDKMNVARRTCGYIGTQFWNQGRTQEIKERVLHL
;
A
#
# COMPACT_ATOMS: atom_id res chain seq x y z
N PHE A 1 -4.75 -25.47 1.78
CA PHE A 1 -6.16 -25.36 2.12
C PHE A 1 -7.04 -25.91 0.96
N VAL A 2 -6.96 -25.34 -0.25
CA VAL A 2 -7.78 -25.74 -1.41
C VAL A 2 -7.61 -27.21 -1.76
N ASP A 3 -6.37 -27.74 -1.76
CA ASP A 3 -6.10 -29.16 -2.01
C ASP A 3 -6.77 -30.07 -0.96
N VAL A 4 -6.75 -29.68 0.31
CA VAL A 4 -7.41 -30.45 1.39
C VAL A 4 -8.93 -30.45 1.18
N SER A 5 -9.53 -29.29 0.89
CA SER A 5 -10.96 -29.17 0.60
C SER A 5 -11.35 -29.98 -0.64
N ARG A 6 -10.55 -29.92 -1.71
CA ARG A 6 -10.79 -30.70 -2.93
C ARG A 6 -10.81 -32.21 -2.66
N LYS A 7 -9.84 -32.72 -1.91
CA LYS A 7 -9.77 -34.14 -1.52
C LYS A 7 -10.96 -34.56 -0.68
N LYS A 8 -11.35 -33.75 0.28
CA LYS A 8 -12.54 -34.00 1.12
C LYS A 8 -13.81 -34.04 0.25
N ILE A 9 -14.05 -33.05 -0.56
CA ILE A 9 -15.22 -32.98 -1.44
C ILE A 9 -15.24 -34.13 -2.42
N ALA A 10 -14.08 -34.51 -2.98
CA ALA A 10 -14.00 -35.69 -3.87
C ALA A 10 -14.40 -36.98 -3.17
N ALA A 11 -13.94 -37.20 -1.94
CA ALA A 11 -14.34 -38.36 -1.14
C ALA A 11 -15.85 -38.37 -0.84
N GLU A 12 -16.44 -37.21 -0.51
CA GLU A 12 -17.88 -37.04 -0.29
C GLU A 12 -18.68 -37.38 -1.56
N VAL A 13 -18.24 -36.89 -2.72
CA VAL A 13 -18.89 -37.15 -4.03
C VAL A 13 -18.82 -38.63 -4.39
N GLU A 14 -17.70 -39.32 -4.12
CA GLU A 14 -17.58 -40.74 -4.38
C GLU A 14 -18.57 -41.54 -3.54
N VAL A 15 -18.73 -41.19 -2.27
CA VAL A 15 -19.69 -41.86 -1.36
C VAL A 15 -21.14 -41.59 -1.80
N GLU A 16 -21.49 -40.35 -2.10
CA GLU A 16 -22.85 -39.95 -2.51
C GLU A 16 -23.26 -40.56 -3.86
N MET A 17 -22.30 -40.73 -4.79
CA MET A 17 -22.55 -41.29 -6.10
C MET A 17 -22.29 -42.79 -6.19
N ALA A 18 -22.05 -43.44 -5.07
CA ALA A 18 -21.84 -44.91 -5.02
C ALA A 18 -23.11 -45.62 -5.51
N GLY A 19 -22.96 -46.51 -6.49
CA GLY A 19 -24.07 -47.27 -7.09
C GLY A 19 -24.91 -46.50 -8.12
N LEU A 20 -24.55 -45.24 -8.45
CA LEU A 20 -25.16 -44.47 -9.53
C LEU A 20 -24.28 -44.54 -10.78
N ASP A 21 -24.92 -44.58 -11.97
CA ASP A 21 -24.23 -44.52 -13.26
C ASP A 21 -23.85 -43.06 -13.60
N VAL A 22 -22.77 -42.60 -12.95
CA VAL A 22 -22.24 -41.24 -13.13
C VAL A 22 -20.79 -41.32 -13.63
N SER A 23 -20.52 -40.67 -14.77
CA SER A 23 -19.17 -40.68 -15.36
C SER A 23 -18.14 -39.98 -14.46
N ALA A 24 -16.86 -40.33 -14.61
CA ALA A 24 -15.75 -39.73 -13.88
C ALA A 24 -15.65 -38.23 -14.16
N GLU A 25 -15.89 -37.80 -15.41
CA GLU A 25 -15.92 -36.38 -15.80
C GLU A 25 -17.02 -35.63 -15.05
N ARG A 26 -18.19 -36.22 -14.94
CA ARG A 26 -19.32 -35.60 -14.22
C ARG A 26 -19.04 -35.48 -12.72
N LYS A 27 -18.43 -36.49 -12.12
CA LYS A 27 -17.99 -36.44 -10.70
C LYS A 27 -16.99 -35.31 -10.52
N LYS A 28 -16.01 -35.17 -11.42
CA LYS A 28 -15.02 -34.09 -11.39
C LYS A 28 -15.67 -32.71 -11.49
N GLU A 29 -16.62 -32.51 -12.40
CA GLU A 29 -17.38 -31.26 -12.50
C GLU A 29 -18.13 -30.91 -11.21
N ILE A 30 -18.73 -31.91 -10.54
CA ILE A 30 -19.42 -31.74 -9.27
C ILE A 30 -18.43 -31.29 -8.19
N VAL A 31 -17.26 -31.93 -8.11
CA VAL A 31 -16.20 -31.61 -7.17
C VAL A 31 -15.75 -30.14 -7.36
N GLU A 32 -15.43 -29.74 -8.57
CA GLU A 32 -14.96 -28.37 -8.87
C GLU A 32 -16.06 -27.33 -8.59
N ARG A 33 -17.31 -27.61 -8.90
CA ARG A 33 -18.42 -26.71 -8.57
C ARG A 33 -18.61 -26.54 -7.05
N ARG A 34 -18.52 -27.63 -6.26
CA ARG A 34 -18.61 -27.59 -4.80
C ARG A 34 -17.42 -26.86 -4.19
N LEU A 35 -16.23 -27.10 -4.73
CA LEU A 35 -15.01 -26.41 -4.30
C LEU A 35 -15.11 -24.90 -4.53
N ARG A 36 -15.57 -24.46 -5.70
CA ARG A 36 -15.81 -23.02 -5.96
C ARG A 36 -16.84 -22.43 -5.00
N SER A 37 -17.89 -23.17 -4.67
CA SER A 37 -18.87 -22.74 -3.67
C SER A 37 -18.27 -22.62 -2.26
N GLU A 38 -17.36 -23.52 -1.88
CA GLU A 38 -16.65 -23.45 -0.60
C GLU A 38 -15.70 -22.25 -0.56
N ILE A 39 -14.95 -22.00 -1.63
CA ILE A 39 -14.07 -20.82 -1.77
C ILE A 39 -14.89 -19.53 -1.68
N ASN A 40 -16.04 -19.45 -2.36
CA ASN A 40 -16.93 -18.30 -2.30
C ASN A 40 -17.34 -18.01 -0.84
N ARG A 41 -17.79 -19.02 -0.09
CA ARG A 41 -18.15 -18.87 1.33
C ARG A 41 -16.97 -18.47 2.20
N GLY A 42 -15.78 -19.03 1.92
CA GLY A 42 -14.55 -18.71 2.63
C GLY A 42 -14.14 -17.23 2.44
N VAL A 43 -14.19 -16.74 1.21
CA VAL A 43 -13.90 -15.32 0.89
C VAL A 43 -14.94 -14.40 1.53
N GLN A 44 -16.24 -14.78 1.51
CA GLN A 44 -17.29 -14.01 2.21
C GLN A 44 -17.02 -13.96 3.72
N THR A 45 -16.60 -15.05 4.32
CA THR A 45 -16.27 -15.11 5.74
C THR A 45 -15.12 -14.16 6.08
N ILE A 46 -14.05 -14.15 5.27
CA ILE A 46 -12.93 -13.22 5.45
C ILE A 46 -13.43 -11.78 5.35
N GLN A 47 -14.19 -11.46 4.32
CA GLN A 47 -14.73 -10.09 4.13
C GLN A 47 -15.62 -9.68 5.31
N TYR A 48 -16.52 -10.55 5.73
CA TYR A 48 -17.41 -10.30 6.87
C TYR A 48 -16.62 -10.04 8.16
N GLN A 49 -15.66 -10.90 8.47
CA GLN A 49 -14.82 -10.73 9.66
C GLN A 49 -14.06 -9.40 9.65
N VAL A 50 -13.47 -9.04 8.51
CA VAL A 50 -12.69 -7.80 8.40
C VAL A 50 -13.57 -6.55 8.56
N VAL A 51 -14.77 -6.53 8.01
CA VAL A 51 -15.65 -5.33 8.09
C VAL A 51 -16.40 -5.23 9.41
N THR A 52 -16.56 -6.31 10.16
CA THR A 52 -17.28 -6.34 11.44
C THR A 52 -16.38 -6.28 12.66
N LEU A 53 -15.09 -6.59 12.52
CA LEU A 53 -14.13 -6.52 13.62
C LEU A 53 -13.65 -5.07 13.84
N MET A 54 -13.54 -4.71 15.10
CA MET A 54 -12.86 -3.50 15.54
C MET A 54 -11.72 -3.85 16.49
N THR A 55 -10.64 -3.07 16.44
CA THR A 55 -9.59 -3.12 17.46
C THR A 55 -10.12 -2.55 18.77
N THR A 56 -9.42 -2.81 19.87
CA THR A 56 -9.75 -2.25 21.21
C THR A 56 -9.83 -0.72 21.22
N ASN A 57 -9.17 -0.07 20.26
CA ASN A 57 -9.19 1.40 20.10
C ASN A 57 -10.30 1.90 19.15
N GLY A 58 -11.21 1.02 18.71
CA GLY A 58 -12.31 1.39 17.81
C GLY A 58 -11.90 1.60 16.36
N GLN A 59 -10.76 1.10 15.95
CA GLN A 59 -10.30 1.18 14.55
C GLN A 59 -10.58 -0.11 13.79
N ALA A 60 -10.82 0.00 12.49
CA ALA A 60 -10.88 -1.15 11.61
C ALA A 60 -9.50 -1.86 11.56
N PRO A 61 -9.47 -3.20 11.44
CA PRO A 61 -8.20 -3.92 11.29
C PRO A 61 -7.54 -3.58 9.95
N PHE A 62 -6.27 -3.18 10.00
CA PHE A 62 -5.47 -2.86 8.81
C PHE A 62 -4.93 -4.15 8.18
N ILE A 63 -5.80 -4.88 7.51
CA ILE A 63 -5.47 -6.15 6.87
C ILE A 63 -5.26 -5.94 5.37
N THR A 64 -4.19 -6.52 4.85
CA THR A 64 -3.88 -6.56 3.41
C THR A 64 -3.97 -7.99 2.91
N VAL A 65 -4.68 -8.20 1.81
CA VAL A 65 -4.65 -9.45 1.05
C VAL A 65 -3.73 -9.24 -0.15
N PHE A 66 -2.65 -10.01 -0.18
CA PHE A 66 -1.64 -9.97 -1.22
C PHE A 66 -1.89 -11.08 -2.23
N MET A 67 -2.31 -10.70 -3.43
CA MET A 67 -2.72 -11.61 -4.50
C MET A 67 -1.58 -11.80 -5.49
N TYR A 68 -0.73 -12.79 -5.22
CA TYR A 68 0.48 -13.09 -5.96
C TYR A 68 0.51 -14.56 -6.40
N LEU A 69 0.37 -14.81 -7.70
CA LEU A 69 0.40 -16.16 -8.27
C LEU A 69 1.80 -16.80 -8.19
N GLY A 70 2.84 -15.98 -8.21
CA GLY A 70 4.23 -16.42 -8.11
C GLY A 70 4.62 -17.03 -6.75
N GLU A 71 3.75 -16.95 -5.72
CA GLU A 71 3.93 -17.69 -4.45
C GLU A 71 3.73 -19.20 -4.59
N ALA A 72 3.05 -19.64 -5.64
CA ALA A 72 2.74 -21.04 -5.86
C ALA A 72 3.99 -21.89 -6.07
N ARG A 73 4.04 -23.02 -5.41
CA ARG A 73 5.15 -23.98 -5.48
C ARG A 73 5.05 -24.95 -6.65
N ASN A 74 3.88 -25.05 -7.26
CA ASN A 74 3.60 -25.92 -8.40
C ASN A 74 2.40 -25.40 -9.22
N PRO A 75 2.18 -25.91 -10.45
CA PRO A 75 1.10 -25.45 -11.32
C PRO A 75 -0.32 -25.64 -10.73
N GLN A 76 -0.57 -26.70 -9.97
CA GLN A 76 -1.88 -26.91 -9.36
C GLN A 76 -2.16 -25.86 -8.28
N GLU A 77 -1.17 -25.57 -7.43
CA GLU A 77 -1.29 -24.52 -6.41
C GLU A 77 -1.50 -23.15 -7.03
N LYS A 78 -0.85 -22.89 -8.18
CA LYS A 78 -1.05 -21.64 -8.94
C LYS A 78 -2.47 -21.51 -9.46
N ALA A 79 -3.02 -22.58 -10.04
CA ALA A 79 -4.40 -22.62 -10.48
C ALA A 79 -5.40 -22.46 -9.30
N ASP A 80 -5.11 -23.04 -8.16
CA ASP A 80 -5.92 -22.91 -6.96
C ASP A 80 -5.89 -21.48 -6.38
N LEU A 81 -4.73 -20.83 -6.38
CA LEU A 81 -4.59 -19.43 -6.02
C LEU A 81 -5.37 -18.52 -6.99
N ALA A 82 -5.34 -18.82 -8.28
CA ALA A 82 -6.09 -18.06 -9.28
C ALA A 82 -7.60 -18.07 -8.99
N ILE A 83 -8.17 -19.20 -8.54
CA ILE A 83 -9.59 -19.29 -8.15
C ILE A 83 -9.89 -18.41 -6.94
N ILE A 84 -9.00 -18.39 -5.92
CA ILE A 84 -9.17 -17.55 -4.73
C ILE A 84 -9.08 -16.08 -5.11
N ILE A 85 -8.12 -15.70 -5.95
CA ILE A 85 -7.93 -14.32 -6.42
C ILE A 85 -9.15 -13.87 -7.23
N GLU A 86 -9.62 -14.70 -8.16
CA GLU A 86 -10.81 -14.44 -8.94
C GLU A 86 -12.01 -14.13 -8.04
N GLU A 87 -12.29 -15.01 -7.07
CA GLU A 87 -13.42 -14.86 -6.16
C GLU A 87 -13.27 -13.64 -5.26
N THR A 88 -12.07 -13.34 -4.78
CA THR A 88 -11.79 -12.16 -3.96
C THR A 88 -12.08 -10.87 -4.73
N ILE A 89 -11.65 -10.79 -5.99
CA ILE A 89 -11.90 -9.61 -6.83
C ILE A 89 -13.39 -9.51 -7.20
N ARG A 90 -14.06 -10.63 -7.52
CA ARG A 90 -15.51 -10.64 -7.82
C ARG A 90 -16.34 -10.11 -6.66
N GLN A 91 -16.07 -10.56 -5.44
CA GLN A 91 -16.79 -10.08 -4.25
C GLN A 91 -16.48 -8.61 -3.94
N ARG A 92 -15.24 -8.18 -4.15
CA ARG A 92 -14.89 -6.75 -4.02
C ARG A 92 -15.58 -5.91 -5.10
N TYR A 93 -15.68 -6.38 -6.32
CA TYR A 93 -16.43 -5.71 -7.39
C TYR A 93 -17.90 -5.53 -7.01
N GLN A 94 -18.53 -6.52 -6.41
CA GLN A 94 -19.88 -6.43 -5.87
C GLN A 94 -19.94 -5.38 -4.74
N GLY A 95 -18.99 -5.38 -3.82
CA GLY A 95 -18.97 -4.53 -2.63
C GLY A 95 -19.63 -5.18 -1.42
N VAL A 96 -19.92 -4.37 -0.41
CA VAL A 96 -20.59 -4.76 0.82
C VAL A 96 -21.86 -3.93 0.98
N LYS A 97 -22.96 -4.54 1.42
CA LYS A 97 -24.18 -3.81 1.75
C LYS A 97 -24.03 -3.06 3.06
N ASN A 98 -24.35 -1.78 3.04
CA ASN A 98 -24.48 -0.97 4.26
C ASN A 98 -25.88 -1.18 4.90
N GLU A 99 -26.14 -0.47 5.99
CA GLU A 99 -27.42 -0.52 6.72
C GLU A 99 -28.61 -0.10 5.86
N ALA A 100 -28.40 0.80 4.89
CA ALA A 100 -29.42 1.23 3.93
C ALA A 100 -29.64 0.23 2.77
N GLY A 101 -28.96 -0.92 2.80
CA GLY A 101 -29.05 -1.94 1.75
C GLY A 101 -28.30 -1.61 0.46
N VAL A 102 -27.46 -0.58 0.46
CA VAL A 102 -26.69 -0.11 -0.70
C VAL A 102 -25.35 -0.81 -0.74
N TRP A 103 -24.90 -1.21 -1.93
CA TRP A 103 -23.59 -1.79 -2.16
C TRP A 103 -22.52 -0.71 -2.21
N ILE A 104 -21.67 -0.65 -1.18
CA ILE A 104 -20.58 0.32 -1.03
C ILE A 104 -19.22 -0.34 -1.16
N THR A 105 -18.18 0.47 -1.36
CA THR A 105 -16.79 0.05 -1.35
C THR A 105 -16.27 -0.05 0.08
N PRO A 106 -15.93 -1.25 0.60
CA PRO A 106 -15.32 -1.38 1.92
C PRO A 106 -13.87 -0.89 1.90
N ALA A 107 -13.42 -0.26 3.00
CA ALA A 107 -12.05 0.20 3.16
C ALA A 107 -11.05 -0.97 3.26
N PHE A 108 -11.45 -2.05 3.95
CA PHE A 108 -10.63 -3.24 4.22
C PHE A 108 -11.35 -4.55 3.88
N PRO A 109 -10.61 -5.64 3.63
CA PRO A 109 -9.16 -5.70 3.50
C PRO A 109 -8.64 -4.88 2.33
N LYS A 110 -7.44 -4.31 2.47
CA LYS A 110 -6.73 -3.76 1.32
C LYS A 110 -6.38 -4.90 0.36
N LEU A 111 -6.63 -4.71 -0.92
CA LEU A 111 -6.31 -5.70 -1.95
C LEU A 111 -5.13 -5.20 -2.77
N ILE A 112 -4.09 -6.02 -2.87
CA ILE A 112 -2.94 -5.79 -3.73
C ILE A 112 -2.86 -6.92 -4.75
N TYR A 113 -2.86 -6.56 -6.02
CA TYR A 113 -2.74 -7.50 -7.13
C TYR A 113 -1.36 -7.35 -7.78
N VAL A 114 -0.60 -8.45 -7.81
CA VAL A 114 0.72 -8.45 -8.46
C VAL A 114 0.55 -8.65 -9.95
N LEU A 115 1.12 -7.73 -10.70
CA LEU A 115 1.23 -7.81 -12.17
C LEU A 115 2.45 -8.68 -12.50
N GLU A 116 2.20 -9.79 -13.18
CA GLU A 116 3.18 -10.84 -13.49
C GLU A 116 3.24 -11.10 -15.00
N GLU A 117 4.30 -11.73 -15.47
CA GLU A 117 4.47 -12.03 -16.91
C GLU A 117 3.30 -12.83 -17.49
N ASP A 118 2.73 -13.75 -16.74
CA ASP A 118 1.65 -14.64 -17.17
C ASP A 118 0.23 -14.11 -16.93
N ASN A 119 0.11 -12.85 -16.43
CA ASN A 119 -1.20 -12.22 -16.27
C ASN A 119 -1.33 -10.82 -16.90
N ILE A 120 -0.22 -10.20 -17.36
CA ILE A 120 -0.24 -8.80 -17.81
C ILE A 120 -0.55 -8.62 -19.30
N ARG A 121 -0.44 -9.65 -20.11
CA ARG A 121 -0.62 -9.57 -21.58
C ARG A 121 -1.78 -10.41 -22.05
N PRO A 122 -2.56 -9.94 -23.05
CA PRO A 122 -3.56 -10.76 -23.71
C PRO A 122 -2.98 -12.08 -24.20
N GLY A 123 -3.75 -13.18 -24.03
CA GLY A 123 -3.33 -14.52 -24.41
C GLY A 123 -2.50 -15.27 -23.37
N THR A 124 -2.08 -14.63 -22.28
CA THR A 124 -1.45 -15.35 -21.18
C THR A 124 -2.49 -16.07 -20.30
N PRO A 125 -2.11 -17.14 -19.60
CA PRO A 125 -3.06 -18.02 -18.90
C PRO A 125 -3.95 -17.32 -17.86
N TYR A 126 -3.45 -16.25 -17.22
CA TYR A 126 -4.14 -15.58 -16.13
C TYR A 126 -4.53 -14.13 -16.45
N TYR A 127 -4.47 -13.72 -17.73
CA TYR A 127 -4.85 -12.36 -18.14
C TYR A 127 -6.30 -12.01 -17.77
N TYR A 128 -7.20 -12.98 -17.73
CA TYR A 128 -8.60 -12.77 -17.33
C TYR A 128 -8.73 -12.21 -15.91
N LEU A 129 -7.78 -12.51 -15.01
CA LEU A 129 -7.72 -11.93 -13.66
C LEU A 129 -7.39 -10.43 -13.74
N THR A 130 -6.50 -10.04 -14.62
CA THR A 130 -6.14 -8.64 -14.86
C THR A 130 -7.31 -7.85 -15.43
N GLU A 131 -8.05 -8.42 -16.36
CA GLU A 131 -9.28 -7.80 -16.88
C GLU A 131 -10.33 -7.62 -15.76
N LEU A 132 -10.49 -8.64 -14.91
CA LEU A 132 -11.39 -8.58 -13.75
C LEU A 132 -10.93 -7.52 -12.73
N ALA A 133 -9.62 -7.44 -12.47
CA ALA A 133 -9.03 -6.42 -11.62
C ALA A 133 -9.25 -5.01 -12.18
N ALA A 134 -9.09 -4.81 -13.48
CA ALA A 134 -9.38 -3.54 -14.15
C ALA A 134 -10.85 -3.11 -13.97
N LYS A 135 -11.80 -4.02 -14.16
CA LYS A 135 -13.23 -3.77 -13.90
C LYS A 135 -13.48 -3.37 -12.43
N CYS A 136 -12.85 -4.09 -11.51
CA CYS A 136 -12.97 -3.79 -10.09
C CYS A 136 -12.39 -2.42 -9.74
N THR A 137 -11.21 -2.08 -10.25
CA THR A 137 -10.58 -0.77 -10.06
C THR A 137 -11.45 0.36 -10.59
N ALA A 138 -11.99 0.22 -11.79
CA ALA A 138 -12.85 1.24 -12.41
C ALA A 138 -14.10 1.57 -11.56
N LYS A 139 -14.61 0.61 -10.80
CA LYS A 139 -15.82 0.76 -9.96
C LYS A 139 -15.51 1.00 -8.48
N ARG A 140 -14.45 0.39 -7.94
CA ARG A 140 -14.21 0.28 -6.50
C ARG A 140 -12.84 0.80 -6.05
N MET A 141 -12.03 1.38 -6.93
CA MET A 141 -10.68 1.89 -6.65
C MET A 141 -9.67 0.82 -6.20
N VAL A 142 -10.00 -0.44 -6.26
CA VAL A 142 -9.15 -1.57 -5.85
C VAL A 142 -9.22 -2.68 -6.91
N PRO A 143 -8.18 -3.51 -6.97
CA PRO A 143 -6.97 -3.58 -6.17
C PRO A 143 -5.93 -2.51 -6.51
N ASP A 144 -4.91 -2.37 -5.65
CA ASP A 144 -3.66 -1.69 -5.97
C ASP A 144 -2.74 -2.65 -6.73
N TYR A 145 -1.74 -2.11 -7.41
CA TYR A 145 -0.88 -2.87 -8.32
C TYR A 145 0.59 -2.82 -7.92
N ILE A 146 1.21 -3.99 -7.77
CA ILE A 146 2.65 -4.14 -7.63
C ILE A 146 3.20 -4.81 -8.88
N SER A 147 4.27 -4.26 -9.44
CA SER A 147 5.01 -4.87 -10.55
C SER A 147 5.98 -5.93 -10.03
N GLU A 148 5.76 -7.18 -10.37
CA GLU A 148 6.73 -8.26 -10.11
C GLU A 148 8.11 -7.92 -10.69
N LYS A 149 8.13 -7.51 -11.96
CA LYS A 149 9.36 -7.15 -12.68
C LYS A 149 10.18 -6.09 -11.95
N LYS A 150 9.54 -4.97 -11.60
CA LYS A 150 10.24 -3.85 -10.94
C LYS A 150 10.59 -4.16 -9.48
N MET A 151 9.78 -4.93 -8.79
CA MET A 151 10.06 -5.35 -7.43
C MET A 151 11.29 -6.27 -7.38
N LYS A 152 11.39 -7.24 -8.29
CA LYS A 152 12.55 -8.15 -8.41
C LYS A 152 13.83 -7.44 -8.84
N GLU A 153 13.73 -6.29 -9.51
CA GLU A 153 14.89 -5.44 -9.81
C GLU A 153 15.41 -4.71 -8.57
N LEU A 154 14.54 -4.35 -7.63
CA LEU A 154 14.88 -3.55 -6.45
C LEU A 154 15.19 -4.38 -5.21
N LYS A 155 14.41 -5.42 -4.93
CA LYS A 155 14.46 -6.21 -3.69
C LYS A 155 15.41 -7.39 -3.84
N LEU A 156 16.72 -7.08 -3.81
CA LEU A 156 17.79 -8.04 -3.97
C LEU A 156 18.38 -8.42 -2.61
N SER A 157 18.47 -9.71 -2.33
CA SER A 157 19.28 -10.26 -1.26
C SER A 157 20.77 -10.31 -1.67
N LYS A 158 21.67 -10.55 -0.71
CA LYS A 158 23.12 -10.59 -0.98
C LYS A 158 23.47 -11.64 -2.04
N GLY A 159 24.12 -11.19 -3.09
CA GLY A 159 24.57 -12.06 -4.20
C GLY A 159 23.55 -12.27 -5.32
N GLU A 160 22.33 -11.75 -5.19
CA GLU A 160 21.34 -11.77 -6.28
C GLU A 160 21.61 -10.70 -7.33
N THR A 161 21.24 -11.01 -8.56
CA THR A 161 21.31 -10.07 -9.69
C THR A 161 19.95 -9.40 -9.93
N PRO A 162 19.89 -8.20 -10.55
CA PRO A 162 18.62 -7.56 -10.93
C PRO A 162 17.72 -8.52 -11.72
N GLY A 163 16.42 -8.56 -11.33
CA GLY A 163 15.44 -9.46 -11.90
C GLY A 163 15.28 -10.81 -11.16
N HIS A 164 16.16 -11.12 -10.21
CA HIS A 164 16.11 -12.36 -9.40
C HIS A 164 15.75 -12.11 -7.93
N GLY A 165 15.39 -10.89 -7.57
CA GLY A 165 14.92 -10.57 -6.22
C GLY A 165 13.52 -11.08 -5.91
N ASP A 166 13.09 -10.84 -4.70
CA ASP A 166 11.77 -11.26 -4.19
C ASP A 166 10.70 -10.19 -4.41
N VAL A 167 9.44 -10.63 -4.40
CA VAL A 167 8.27 -9.74 -4.46
C VAL A 167 7.73 -9.53 -3.05
N TYR A 168 7.77 -8.28 -2.60
CA TYR A 168 7.36 -7.89 -1.25
C TYR A 168 5.95 -7.31 -1.25
N THR A 169 5.15 -7.75 -0.29
CA THR A 169 3.89 -7.04 0.05
C THR A 169 4.18 -5.80 0.87
N CYS A 170 3.28 -4.82 0.82
CA CYS A 170 3.35 -3.71 1.76
C CYS A 170 2.66 -4.06 3.09
N MET A 171 3.20 -3.48 4.17
CA MET A 171 2.56 -3.43 5.48
C MET A 171 1.80 -2.10 5.61
N GLY A 172 0.53 -2.17 6.00
CA GLY A 172 -0.32 -0.99 6.05
C GLY A 172 -0.48 -0.34 4.67
N CYS A 173 -0.17 0.98 4.56
CA CYS A 173 -0.32 1.72 3.31
C CYS A 173 0.69 1.31 2.25
N ARG A 174 1.98 1.42 2.57
CA ARG A 174 3.06 1.36 1.59
C ARG A 174 4.42 0.96 2.17
N SER A 175 4.50 0.49 3.42
CA SER A 175 5.78 0.12 4.04
C SER A 175 6.25 -1.23 3.54
N PHE A 176 7.46 -1.28 2.99
CA PHE A 176 8.10 -2.52 2.57
C PHE A 176 9.19 -2.93 3.54
N LEU A 177 9.33 -4.24 3.71
CA LEU A 177 10.51 -4.81 4.36
C LEU A 177 11.76 -4.62 3.50
N THR A 178 12.90 -4.56 4.13
CA THR A 178 14.20 -4.66 3.45
C THR A 178 14.52 -6.13 3.13
N PRO A 179 15.42 -6.41 2.18
CA PRO A 179 15.90 -7.76 1.92
C PRO A 179 16.38 -8.45 3.20
N ASP A 180 16.06 -9.73 3.30
CA ASP A 180 16.36 -10.57 4.45
C ASP A 180 17.89 -10.80 4.60
N ARG A 181 18.39 -10.61 5.83
CA ARG A 181 19.75 -11.02 6.23
C ARG A 181 19.72 -11.99 7.40
N PHE A 182 18.56 -12.21 8.00
CA PHE A 182 18.40 -13.07 9.17
C PHE A 182 18.43 -14.56 8.84
N THR A 183 18.11 -14.97 7.61
CA THR A 183 18.23 -16.35 7.16
C THR A 183 19.66 -16.86 7.32
N ASP A 184 20.65 -16.06 6.93
CA ASP A 184 22.06 -16.39 7.06
C ASP A 184 22.58 -16.26 8.51
N ALA A 185 21.99 -15.35 9.28
CA ALA A 185 22.38 -15.08 10.67
C ALA A 185 21.72 -16.04 11.69
N GLY A 186 20.79 -16.89 11.27
CA GLY A 186 20.08 -17.83 12.15
C GLY A 186 19.19 -17.16 13.20
N VAL A 187 18.62 -15.98 12.88
CA VAL A 187 17.78 -15.22 13.79
C VAL A 187 16.41 -15.87 13.95
N GLY A 188 15.89 -15.91 15.18
CA GLY A 188 14.61 -16.52 15.53
C GLY A 188 14.64 -18.07 15.44
N ASN A 189 13.48 -18.66 15.47
CA ASN A 189 13.27 -20.11 15.34
C ASN A 189 12.67 -20.45 13.97
N ILE A 190 13.21 -19.86 12.92
CA ILE A 190 12.67 -19.95 11.55
C ILE A 190 12.56 -21.41 11.06
N ALA A 191 13.49 -22.28 11.47
CA ALA A 191 13.45 -23.71 11.13
C ALA A 191 12.20 -24.43 11.65
N ASN A 192 11.54 -23.88 12.67
CA ASN A 192 10.30 -24.43 13.21
C ASN A 192 9.04 -23.96 12.47
N ALA A 193 9.18 -23.06 11.50
CA ALA A 193 8.06 -22.61 10.68
C ALA A 193 7.71 -23.68 9.64
N GLY A 194 6.41 -23.93 9.43
CA GLY A 194 5.95 -24.94 8.47
C GLY A 194 6.29 -24.64 7.00
N ASN A 195 6.69 -23.41 6.70
CA ASN A 195 7.13 -22.95 5.38
C ASN A 195 8.66 -22.73 5.28
N TYR A 196 9.42 -23.25 6.25
CA TYR A 196 10.87 -23.15 6.23
C TYR A 196 11.49 -23.97 5.10
N GLU A 197 12.35 -23.32 4.33
CA GLU A 197 13.21 -23.93 3.32
C GLU A 197 14.65 -23.43 3.58
N PRO A 198 15.62 -24.34 3.79
CA PRO A 198 17.01 -23.94 4.05
C PRO A 198 17.59 -23.07 2.94
N GLY A 199 18.26 -21.98 3.31
CA GLY A 199 18.90 -21.06 2.36
C GLY A 199 17.97 -20.14 1.58
N LYS A 200 16.65 -20.27 1.75
CA LYS A 200 15.66 -19.39 1.08
C LYS A 200 15.32 -18.19 1.96
N HIS A 201 15.59 -17.01 1.46
CA HIS A 201 15.28 -15.76 2.12
C HIS A 201 13.76 -15.57 2.29
N LYS A 202 13.36 -14.82 3.34
CA LYS A 202 11.96 -14.58 3.68
C LYS A 202 11.60 -13.11 3.55
N TYR A 203 10.64 -12.81 2.70
CA TYR A 203 10.12 -11.48 2.44
C TYR A 203 8.78 -11.19 3.15
N TYR A 204 8.31 -12.10 4.01
CA TYR A 204 7.05 -11.99 4.75
C TYR A 204 7.19 -12.51 6.19
N GLY A 205 6.16 -12.31 7.02
CA GLY A 205 6.12 -12.79 8.41
C GLY A 205 7.05 -12.04 9.35
N ARG A 206 7.46 -10.84 8.97
CA ARG A 206 8.37 -9.92 9.65
C ARG A 206 7.62 -8.65 10.04
N PHE A 207 8.28 -7.65 10.63
CA PHE A 207 7.61 -6.43 11.07
C PHE A 207 8.49 -5.19 10.91
N ASN A 208 7.85 -4.00 11.00
CA ASN A 208 8.51 -2.70 11.05
C ASN A 208 8.42 -2.16 12.48
N GLN A 209 9.54 -1.64 13.01
CA GLN A 209 9.64 -1.10 14.38
C GLN A 209 9.01 0.30 14.51
N GLY A 210 8.72 0.96 13.40
CA GLY A 210 8.11 2.27 13.36
C GLY A 210 8.79 3.24 12.40
N VAL A 211 8.26 4.46 12.35
CA VAL A 211 8.72 5.52 11.45
C VAL A 211 8.92 6.83 12.20
N VAL A 212 9.94 7.58 11.79
CA VAL A 212 10.13 9.01 12.14
C VAL A 212 10.23 9.78 10.83
N THR A 213 9.41 10.83 10.68
CA THR A 213 9.30 11.58 9.42
C THR A 213 9.97 12.93 9.53
N ILE A 214 10.92 13.20 8.62
CA ILE A 214 11.50 14.54 8.44
C ILE A 214 10.56 15.43 7.64
N ASN A 215 10.36 16.66 8.11
CA ASN A 215 9.61 17.71 7.42
C ASN A 215 10.58 18.49 6.52
N LEU A 216 10.67 18.13 5.24
CA LEU A 216 11.60 18.76 4.28
C LEU A 216 11.30 20.24 4.07
N PRO A 217 10.05 20.73 3.98
CA PRO A 217 9.76 22.16 3.92
C PRO A 217 10.31 22.95 5.11
N ASP A 218 10.29 22.40 6.33
CA ASP A 218 10.86 23.08 7.52
C ASP A 218 12.37 23.28 7.36
N VAL A 219 13.08 22.30 6.82
CA VAL A 219 14.53 22.42 6.53
C VAL A 219 14.79 23.55 5.54
N ALA A 220 14.05 23.57 4.42
CA ALA A 220 14.20 24.58 3.37
C ALA A 220 13.91 26.00 3.88
N LEU A 221 12.79 26.16 4.58
CA LEU A 221 12.37 27.46 5.14
C LEU A 221 13.33 27.96 6.22
N SER A 222 13.86 27.06 7.05
CA SER A 222 14.88 27.41 8.06
C SER A 222 16.21 27.84 7.42
N ALA A 223 16.51 27.34 6.23
CA ALA A 223 17.70 27.73 5.47
C ALA A 223 17.57 29.11 4.82
N GLY A 224 16.34 29.60 4.62
CA GLY A 224 16.09 30.92 4.02
C GLY A 224 16.56 31.04 2.57
N GLY A 225 16.54 29.94 1.79
CA GLY A 225 16.99 29.90 0.40
C GLY A 225 18.51 29.75 0.21
N ASN A 226 19.31 29.69 1.30
CA ASN A 226 20.75 29.46 1.22
C ASN A 226 21.06 27.97 1.16
N ILE A 227 21.74 27.53 0.10
CA ILE A 227 22.00 26.11 -0.19
C ILE A 227 22.97 25.46 0.82
N GLU A 228 24.00 26.17 1.24
CA GLU A 228 24.98 25.65 2.20
C GLU A 228 24.34 25.46 3.57
N LYS A 229 23.55 26.46 3.99
CA LYS A 229 22.77 26.41 5.21
C LYS A 229 21.71 25.30 5.16
N PHE A 230 21.10 25.07 3.98
CA PHE A 230 20.16 23.98 3.77
C PHE A 230 20.80 22.61 4.12
N TRP A 231 21.96 22.31 3.55
CA TRP A 231 22.63 21.03 3.80
C TRP A 231 23.07 20.87 5.26
N SER A 232 23.54 21.96 5.88
CA SER A 232 23.90 21.93 7.31
C SER A 232 22.70 21.64 8.21
N ILE A 233 21.57 22.33 8.00
CA ILE A 233 20.33 22.08 8.76
C ILE A 233 19.78 20.68 8.46
N PHE A 234 19.88 20.25 7.20
CA PHE A 234 19.42 18.92 6.80
C PHE A 234 20.19 17.82 7.55
N ASP A 235 21.51 17.92 7.66
CA ASP A 235 22.34 16.99 8.44
C ASP A 235 21.94 16.99 9.93
N GLU A 236 21.72 18.17 10.52
CA GLU A 236 21.23 18.28 11.90
C GLU A 236 19.87 17.58 12.10
N ARG A 237 18.93 17.79 11.18
CA ARG A 237 17.60 17.16 11.24
C ARG A 237 17.65 15.66 11.01
N LEU A 238 18.53 15.17 10.13
CA LEU A 238 18.75 13.74 9.93
C LEU A 238 19.29 13.09 11.18
N GLU A 239 20.23 13.73 11.89
CA GLU A 239 20.74 13.23 13.16
C GLU A 239 19.65 13.20 14.25
N LEU A 240 18.77 14.19 14.32
CA LEU A 240 17.63 14.18 15.23
C LEU A 240 16.65 13.02 14.89
N CYS A 241 16.39 12.77 13.59
CA CYS A 241 15.58 11.63 13.16
C CYS A 241 16.24 10.31 13.55
N HIS A 242 17.55 10.17 13.35
CA HIS A 242 18.30 8.98 13.75
C HIS A 242 18.17 8.69 15.24
N ARG A 243 18.40 9.69 16.08
CA ARG A 243 18.24 9.58 17.54
C ARG A 243 16.81 9.17 17.94
N ALA A 244 15.80 9.75 17.27
CA ALA A 244 14.40 9.40 17.52
C ALA A 244 14.08 7.96 17.09
N LEU A 245 14.64 7.49 15.96
CA LEU A 245 14.54 6.09 15.52
C LEU A 245 15.22 5.15 16.52
N ARG A 246 16.40 5.53 17.03
CA ARG A 246 17.10 4.77 18.09
C ARG A 246 16.25 4.67 19.36
N CYS A 247 15.62 5.75 19.80
CA CYS A 247 14.71 5.71 20.95
C CYS A 247 13.54 4.72 20.74
N ARG A 248 12.98 4.64 19.50
CA ARG A 248 11.93 3.67 19.17
C ARG A 248 12.47 2.23 19.24
N HIS A 249 13.62 1.99 18.63
CA HIS A 249 14.29 0.69 18.66
C HIS A 249 14.60 0.24 20.10
N ASP A 250 15.23 1.10 20.89
CA ASP A 250 15.62 0.79 22.26
C ASP A 250 14.41 0.52 23.18
N ARG A 251 13.26 1.15 22.88
CA ARG A 251 12.01 0.92 23.61
C ARG A 251 11.43 -0.50 23.40
N LEU A 252 11.78 -1.15 22.31
CA LEU A 252 11.33 -2.52 22.02
C LEU A 252 12.18 -3.59 22.70
N LYS A 253 13.40 -3.26 23.13
CA LYS A 253 14.28 -4.22 23.82
C LYS A 253 13.65 -4.74 25.09
N GLY A 254 13.80 -6.03 25.32
CA GLY A 254 13.21 -6.72 26.48
C GLY A 254 11.70 -6.98 26.36
N THR A 255 11.05 -6.60 25.25
CA THR A 255 9.66 -6.95 25.00
C THR A 255 9.53 -8.47 24.87
N LEU A 256 8.57 -9.05 25.59
CA LEU A 256 8.33 -10.48 25.56
C LEU A 256 7.43 -10.86 24.37
N SER A 257 7.64 -12.05 23.83
CA SER A 257 6.86 -12.61 22.72
C SER A 257 5.35 -12.65 22.99
N ASP A 258 4.94 -12.63 24.25
CA ASP A 258 3.55 -12.57 24.70
C ASP A 258 2.85 -11.25 24.35
N ALA A 259 3.59 -10.17 24.05
CA ALA A 259 2.99 -8.89 23.63
C ALA A 259 2.31 -8.97 22.26
N ALA A 260 2.79 -9.85 21.37
CA ALA A 260 2.17 -10.11 20.05
C ALA A 260 2.34 -11.61 19.66
N PRO A 261 1.62 -12.51 20.33
CA PRO A 261 1.82 -13.96 20.13
C PRO A 261 1.58 -14.41 18.68
N ILE A 262 0.57 -13.86 18.02
CA ILE A 262 0.24 -14.20 16.63
C ILE A 262 1.42 -13.86 15.68
N LEU A 263 2.15 -12.79 15.94
CA LEU A 263 3.31 -12.39 15.15
C LEU A 263 4.56 -13.20 15.54
N TRP A 264 4.84 -13.35 16.84
CA TRP A 264 6.14 -13.79 17.31
C TRP A 264 6.19 -15.26 17.76
N GLN A 265 5.07 -15.82 18.26
CA GLN A 265 5.00 -17.24 18.68
C GLN A 265 4.42 -18.15 17.59
N TYR A 266 3.38 -17.68 16.90
CA TYR A 266 2.61 -18.48 15.93
C TYR A 266 2.70 -17.93 14.50
N GLY A 267 3.47 -16.89 14.27
CA GLY A 267 3.65 -16.27 12.96
C GLY A 267 4.44 -17.11 11.94
N ALA A 268 4.65 -16.57 10.77
CA ALA A 268 5.27 -17.29 9.66
C ALA A 268 6.77 -17.59 9.88
N CYS A 269 7.49 -16.78 10.64
CA CYS A 269 8.96 -16.86 10.74
C CYS A 269 9.50 -16.98 12.17
N ALA A 270 9.13 -16.08 13.08
CA ALA A 270 9.81 -15.96 14.38
C ALA A 270 9.78 -17.21 15.24
N ARG A 271 8.60 -17.79 15.48
CA ARG A 271 8.38 -19.01 16.27
C ARG A 271 9.11 -19.00 17.62
N LEU A 272 9.08 -17.83 18.30
CA LEU A 272 9.63 -17.71 19.66
C LEU A 272 8.78 -18.49 20.67
N LYS A 273 9.43 -18.91 21.75
CA LYS A 273 8.72 -19.51 22.88
C LYS A 273 7.97 -18.42 23.67
N LYS A 274 6.94 -18.83 24.41
CA LYS A 274 6.24 -17.94 25.34
C LYS A 274 7.23 -17.36 26.35
N GLY A 275 7.17 -16.04 26.57
CA GLY A 275 8.07 -15.34 27.49
C GLY A 275 9.48 -15.10 26.94
N GLU A 276 9.80 -15.46 25.71
CA GLU A 276 11.10 -15.20 25.10
C GLU A 276 11.18 -13.72 24.65
N PRO A 277 12.29 -13.00 24.94
CA PRO A 277 12.47 -11.63 24.46
C PRO A 277 12.63 -11.57 22.96
N ILE A 278 12.09 -10.51 22.33
CA ILE A 278 12.15 -10.31 20.88
C ILE A 278 13.45 -9.68 20.40
N ASP A 279 14.40 -9.42 21.28
CA ASP A 279 15.63 -8.65 21.00
C ASP A 279 16.36 -9.14 19.75
N ARG A 280 16.44 -10.45 19.54
CA ARG A 280 17.05 -11.06 18.34
C ARG A 280 16.37 -10.64 17.03
N LEU A 281 15.07 -10.30 17.07
CA LEU A 281 14.30 -9.91 15.90
C LEU A 281 14.47 -8.42 15.53
N LEU A 282 15.20 -7.65 16.35
CA LEU A 282 15.43 -6.22 16.13
C LEU A 282 16.64 -5.94 15.23
N TYR A 283 17.44 -6.97 14.91
CA TYR A 283 18.69 -6.89 14.18
C TYR A 283 18.69 -7.80 12.94
N ASP A 284 19.80 -7.82 12.22
CA ASP A 284 20.06 -8.72 11.08
C ASP A 284 19.03 -8.70 9.96
N GLY A 285 18.31 -7.59 9.83
CA GLY A 285 17.28 -7.43 8.79
C GLY A 285 15.98 -8.20 9.04
N TYR A 286 15.77 -8.79 10.23
CA TYR A 286 14.49 -9.43 10.53
C TYR A 286 13.37 -8.39 10.61
N SER A 287 13.59 -7.29 11.29
CA SER A 287 12.68 -6.14 11.31
C SER A 287 13.33 -4.91 10.69
N THR A 288 12.50 -4.00 10.20
CA THR A 288 12.94 -2.73 9.63
C THR A 288 12.57 -1.58 10.53
N ILE A 289 13.26 -0.44 10.38
CA ILE A 289 12.85 0.82 10.97
C ILE A 289 12.99 1.92 9.91
N SER A 290 12.04 2.84 9.84
CA SER A 290 11.90 3.70 8.67
C SER A 290 12.20 5.17 8.95
N LEU A 291 13.12 5.75 8.19
CA LEU A 291 13.23 7.19 8.02
C LEU A 291 12.18 7.64 7.01
N GLY A 292 11.13 8.31 7.47
CA GLY A 292 10.10 8.88 6.62
C GLY A 292 10.46 10.29 6.16
N TYR A 293 9.86 10.74 5.06
CA TYR A 293 10.00 12.11 4.58
C TYR A 293 8.68 12.62 4.00
N ALA A 294 8.53 13.95 3.99
CA ALA A 294 7.33 14.63 3.54
C ALA A 294 7.66 15.97 2.90
N GLY A 295 6.84 16.39 1.92
CA GLY A 295 6.90 17.73 1.34
C GLY A 295 8.11 17.99 0.46
N LEU A 296 8.54 17.00 -0.33
CA LEU A 296 9.67 17.21 -1.25
C LEU A 296 9.38 18.31 -2.27
N TYR A 297 8.14 18.41 -2.77
CA TYR A 297 7.73 19.47 -3.67
C TYR A 297 7.94 20.87 -3.05
N GLU A 298 7.37 21.11 -1.87
CA GLU A 298 7.46 22.43 -1.20
C GLU A 298 8.90 22.77 -0.85
N CYS A 299 9.70 21.80 -0.46
CA CYS A 299 11.12 21.97 -0.19
C CYS A 299 11.88 22.46 -1.44
N VAL A 300 11.72 21.76 -2.55
CA VAL A 300 12.38 22.08 -3.83
C VAL A 300 11.85 23.42 -4.37
N LYS A 301 10.53 23.64 -4.29
CA LYS A 301 9.88 24.88 -4.74
C LYS A 301 10.45 26.09 -4.01
N TYR A 302 10.62 26.01 -2.70
CA TYR A 302 11.19 27.11 -1.93
C TYR A 302 12.66 27.36 -2.25
N MET A 303 13.47 26.31 -2.39
CA MET A 303 14.91 26.44 -2.65
C MET A 303 15.24 26.84 -4.08
N THR A 304 14.42 26.48 -5.06
CA THR A 304 14.74 26.66 -6.49
C THR A 304 13.77 27.59 -7.23
N GLY A 305 12.64 27.93 -6.61
CA GLY A 305 11.54 28.65 -7.27
C GLY A 305 10.68 27.77 -8.20
N LYS A 306 11.00 26.49 -8.39
CA LYS A 306 10.38 25.61 -9.37
C LYS A 306 9.84 24.33 -8.73
N SER A 307 8.87 23.67 -9.40
CA SER A 307 8.47 22.31 -9.05
C SER A 307 9.64 21.34 -9.19
N HIS A 308 9.66 20.27 -8.39
CA HIS A 308 10.66 19.21 -8.54
C HIS A 308 10.51 18.41 -9.84
N THR A 309 9.40 18.57 -10.57
CA THR A 309 9.19 18.05 -11.93
C THR A 309 9.92 18.82 -13.01
N ASP A 310 10.32 20.08 -12.73
CA ASP A 310 11.13 20.88 -13.67
C ASP A 310 12.50 20.21 -13.84
N PRO A 311 12.94 19.95 -15.08
CA PRO A 311 14.22 19.27 -15.33
C PRO A 311 15.43 19.94 -14.67
N SER A 312 15.39 21.26 -14.44
CA SER A 312 16.46 21.99 -13.75
C SER A 312 16.45 21.81 -12.22
N ALA A 313 15.30 21.48 -11.63
CA ALA A 313 15.10 21.29 -10.19
C ALA A 313 15.14 19.80 -9.77
N THR A 314 14.83 18.88 -10.67
CA THR A 314 14.83 17.44 -10.42
C THR A 314 16.16 16.93 -9.83
N PRO A 315 17.36 17.35 -10.30
CA PRO A 315 18.62 16.92 -9.70
C PRO A 315 18.76 17.27 -8.22
N PHE A 316 18.24 18.42 -7.79
CA PHE A 316 18.25 18.81 -6.39
C PHE A 316 17.32 17.92 -5.56
N ALA A 317 16.11 17.61 -6.06
CA ALA A 317 15.20 16.66 -5.43
C ALA A 317 15.85 15.28 -5.25
N LEU A 318 16.49 14.77 -6.29
CA LEU A 318 17.19 13.48 -6.25
C LEU A 318 18.37 13.48 -5.27
N SER A 319 19.12 14.59 -5.17
CA SER A 319 20.24 14.69 -4.22
C SER A 319 19.77 14.65 -2.75
N ILE A 320 18.61 15.24 -2.44
CA ILE A 320 17.97 15.12 -1.12
C ILE A 320 17.63 13.66 -0.81
N MET A 321 17.00 12.98 -1.76
CA MET A 321 16.60 11.57 -1.60
C MET A 321 17.81 10.66 -1.46
N GLN A 322 18.83 10.88 -2.29
CA GLN A 322 20.06 10.10 -2.25
C GLN A 322 20.76 10.25 -0.89
N LYS A 323 20.88 11.47 -0.38
CA LYS A 323 21.51 11.72 0.93
C LYS A 323 20.77 11.02 2.07
N MET A 324 19.43 11.03 2.08
CA MET A 324 18.64 10.30 3.08
C MET A 324 18.87 8.78 2.98
N ASN A 325 18.91 8.26 1.77
CA ASN A 325 19.13 6.84 1.54
C ASN A 325 20.54 6.40 1.95
N ASP A 326 21.54 7.23 1.66
CA ASP A 326 22.93 6.97 2.07
C ASP A 326 23.10 7.01 3.59
N LYS A 327 22.42 7.92 4.28
CA LYS A 327 22.40 7.93 5.75
C LYS A 327 21.75 6.68 6.33
N CYS A 328 20.67 6.19 5.76
CA CYS A 328 20.07 4.92 6.17
C CYS A 328 21.05 3.75 6.00
N LYS A 329 21.82 3.72 4.92
CA LYS A 329 22.86 2.69 4.69
C LYS A 329 24.01 2.81 5.69
N GLU A 330 24.47 4.03 5.97
CA GLU A 330 25.50 4.32 6.97
C GLU A 330 25.09 3.80 8.35
N TRP A 331 23.91 4.18 8.83
CA TRP A 331 23.38 3.75 10.13
C TRP A 331 23.16 2.23 10.20
N LYS A 332 22.64 1.64 9.12
CA LYS A 332 22.47 0.17 9.01
C LYS A 332 23.80 -0.55 9.18
N THR A 333 24.86 -0.08 8.53
CA THR A 333 26.19 -0.69 8.59
C THR A 333 26.80 -0.54 10.00
N ALA A 334 26.63 0.64 10.61
CA ALA A 334 27.22 0.93 11.92
C ALA A 334 26.52 0.18 13.07
N GLU A 335 25.21 -0.05 12.97
CA GLU A 335 24.39 -0.50 14.10
C GLU A 335 23.73 -1.88 13.89
N ASN A 336 23.82 -2.46 12.70
CA ASN A 336 23.13 -3.70 12.32
C ASN A 336 21.59 -3.64 12.48
N ILE A 337 21.02 -2.42 12.39
CA ILE A 337 19.57 -2.17 12.42
C ILE A 337 19.13 -1.80 11.01
N ASP A 338 18.05 -2.38 10.52
CA ASP A 338 17.63 -2.18 9.14
C ASP A 338 16.85 -0.89 8.92
N TYR A 339 17.59 0.23 8.96
CA TYR A 339 17.10 1.54 8.53
C TYR A 339 16.80 1.55 7.04
N SER A 340 15.65 2.13 6.67
CA SER A 340 15.29 2.29 5.27
C SER A 340 14.48 3.56 5.04
N LEU A 341 14.67 4.16 3.86
CA LEU A 341 13.94 5.38 3.47
C LEU A 341 12.51 5.04 3.06
N TYR A 342 11.56 5.80 3.57
CA TYR A 342 10.13 5.55 3.46
C TYR A 342 9.35 6.80 3.06
N GLY A 343 8.58 6.71 1.98
CA GLY A 343 7.64 7.75 1.59
C GLY A 343 6.46 7.82 2.55
N THR A 344 6.48 8.70 3.53
CA THR A 344 5.47 8.78 4.59
C THR A 344 4.09 9.10 4.04
N PRO A 345 3.04 8.38 4.46
CA PRO A 345 1.67 8.57 3.96
C PRO A 345 0.96 9.82 4.46
N LEU A 346 1.50 10.60 5.33
CA LEU A 346 1.02 11.92 5.81
C LEU A 346 -0.46 12.05 6.19
N GLU A 347 -1.21 11.07 6.48
CA GLU A 347 -2.64 11.13 6.84
C GLU A 347 -3.09 12.50 7.40
N SER A 348 -3.39 12.63 8.69
CA SER A 348 -3.65 13.93 9.32
C SER A 348 -2.40 14.79 9.53
N THR A 349 -1.21 14.21 9.41
CA THR A 349 0.07 14.91 9.57
C THR A 349 0.28 15.98 8.47
N THR A 350 -0.28 15.79 7.28
CA THR A 350 -0.23 16.82 6.23
C THR A 350 -0.79 18.16 6.68
N TYR A 351 -1.96 18.15 7.32
CA TYR A 351 -2.60 19.34 7.88
C TYR A 351 -1.82 19.92 9.05
N LYS A 352 -1.37 19.06 9.97
CA LYS A 352 -0.57 19.48 11.13
C LYS A 352 0.72 20.16 10.71
N PHE A 353 1.44 19.59 9.75
CA PHE A 353 2.68 20.17 9.24
C PHE A 353 2.41 21.51 8.55
N ALA A 354 1.40 21.61 7.69
CA ALA A 354 1.03 22.86 7.05
C ALA A 354 0.76 23.97 8.09
N LYS A 355 -0.03 23.67 9.12
CA LYS A 355 -0.33 24.64 10.20
C LYS A 355 0.90 25.05 10.99
N CYS A 356 1.80 24.11 11.32
CA CYS A 356 3.05 24.42 12.02
C CYS A 356 3.96 25.31 11.15
N LEU A 357 4.07 25.04 9.86
CA LEU A 357 4.86 25.84 8.92
C LEU A 357 4.30 27.25 8.80
N GLN A 358 2.98 27.41 8.64
CA GLN A 358 2.32 28.71 8.58
C GLN A 358 2.53 29.52 9.87
N LYS A 359 2.41 28.87 11.04
CA LYS A 359 2.64 29.52 12.33
C LYS A 359 4.09 30.01 12.49
N ARG A 360 5.06 29.26 11.97
CA ARG A 360 6.49 29.52 12.17
C ARG A 360 7.06 30.48 11.12
N PHE A 361 6.64 30.35 9.87
CA PHE A 361 7.25 31.05 8.74
C PHE A 361 6.28 31.99 8.00
N GLY A 362 5.00 32.03 8.38
CA GLY A 362 3.97 32.77 7.67
C GLY A 362 3.45 32.03 6.43
N VAL A 363 2.62 32.73 5.66
CA VAL A 363 2.05 32.23 4.41
C VAL A 363 2.97 32.61 3.26
N ILE A 364 3.49 31.61 2.56
CA ILE A 364 4.38 31.75 1.40
C ILE A 364 3.72 31.07 0.21
N GLU A 365 3.47 31.81 -0.86
CA GLU A 365 2.80 31.31 -2.06
C GLU A 365 3.51 30.09 -2.67
N GLY A 366 2.74 29.04 -2.94
CA GLY A 366 3.22 27.77 -3.50
C GLY A 366 4.02 26.89 -2.53
N VAL A 367 4.17 27.29 -1.26
CA VAL A 367 4.95 26.56 -0.25
C VAL A 367 4.14 26.31 1.03
N THR A 368 3.60 27.37 1.65
CA THR A 368 2.84 27.26 2.90
C THR A 368 1.43 27.85 2.81
N ASP A 369 0.99 28.26 1.65
CA ASP A 369 -0.32 28.88 1.39
C ASP A 369 -1.50 27.89 1.46
N LYS A 370 -1.23 26.60 1.39
CA LYS A 370 -2.24 25.53 1.46
C LYS A 370 -2.42 24.99 2.89
N GLY A 371 -3.60 24.44 3.17
CA GLY A 371 -3.87 23.73 4.42
C GLY A 371 -3.26 22.32 4.49
N TYR A 372 -2.40 21.96 3.54
CA TYR A 372 -1.72 20.66 3.42
C TYR A 372 -0.32 20.84 2.85
N ILE A 373 0.53 19.83 2.99
CA ILE A 373 1.79 19.67 2.26
C ILE A 373 1.75 18.42 1.42
N THR A 374 2.57 18.38 0.37
CA THR A 374 2.63 17.25 -0.56
C THR A 374 3.12 15.98 0.15
N ASN A 375 2.43 14.88 -0.16
CA ASN A 375 2.76 13.56 0.34
C ASN A 375 4.09 13.08 -0.25
N SER A 376 5.07 12.81 0.62
CA SER A 376 6.39 12.30 0.25
C SER A 376 7.02 12.99 -0.98
N TYR A 377 7.22 12.26 -2.08
CA TYR A 377 7.82 12.71 -3.35
C TYR A 377 6.80 13.04 -4.45
N HIS A 378 5.51 12.88 -4.19
CA HIS A 378 4.49 12.98 -5.24
C HIS A 378 4.55 14.30 -5.99
N VAL A 379 4.18 14.25 -7.26
CA VAL A 379 3.85 15.46 -8.03
C VAL A 379 2.74 16.20 -7.31
N HIS A 380 2.84 17.53 -7.22
CA HIS A 380 1.83 18.32 -6.51
C HIS A 380 0.45 18.12 -7.13
N VAL A 381 -0.57 18.00 -6.29
CA VAL A 381 -1.93 17.59 -6.72
C VAL A 381 -2.60 18.53 -7.72
N THR A 382 -2.14 19.79 -7.80
CA THR A 382 -2.63 20.80 -8.74
C THR A 382 -1.85 20.82 -10.06
N GLU A 383 -0.75 20.08 -10.16
CA GLU A 383 0.11 20.09 -11.34
C GLU A 383 -0.51 19.28 -12.47
N LYS A 384 -0.74 19.90 -13.61
CA LYS A 384 -1.27 19.25 -14.81
C LYS A 384 -0.19 18.39 -15.46
N ILE A 385 -0.33 17.11 -15.33
CA ILE A 385 0.59 16.09 -15.88
C ILE A 385 -0.22 14.86 -16.27
N ASP A 386 0.12 14.22 -17.37
CA ASP A 386 -0.53 12.96 -17.74
C ASP A 386 -0.03 11.78 -16.87
N ALA A 387 -0.84 10.71 -16.81
CA ALA A 387 -0.59 9.54 -15.98
C ALA A 387 0.77 8.88 -16.25
N PHE A 388 1.14 8.74 -17.52
CA PHE A 388 2.36 8.03 -17.91
C PHE A 388 3.61 8.83 -17.57
N THR A 389 3.59 10.13 -17.87
CA THR A 389 4.66 11.07 -17.50
C THR A 389 4.83 11.14 -15.98
N LYS A 390 3.72 11.25 -15.24
CA LYS A 390 3.73 11.23 -13.77
C LYS A 390 4.35 9.96 -13.20
N LEU A 391 3.88 8.79 -13.61
CA LEU A 391 4.37 7.51 -13.12
C LEU A 391 5.85 7.30 -13.46
N LYS A 392 6.26 7.68 -14.67
CA LYS A 392 7.67 7.61 -15.08
C LYS A 392 8.56 8.55 -14.25
N PHE A 393 8.09 9.76 -13.98
CA PHE A 393 8.80 10.71 -13.12
C PHE A 393 8.92 10.18 -11.69
N GLU A 394 7.83 9.70 -11.10
CA GLU A 394 7.80 9.22 -9.73
C GLU A 394 8.55 7.90 -9.51
N ALA A 395 8.73 7.08 -10.54
CA ALA A 395 9.42 5.79 -10.46
C ALA A 395 10.84 5.93 -9.90
N GLN A 396 11.59 6.97 -10.26
CA GLN A 396 12.95 7.21 -9.76
C GLN A 396 12.98 7.47 -8.24
N PHE A 397 11.94 8.06 -7.68
CA PHE A 397 11.82 8.31 -6.24
C PHE A 397 11.40 7.05 -5.48
N GLN A 398 10.56 6.21 -6.08
CA GLN A 398 10.23 4.89 -5.51
C GLN A 398 11.48 4.02 -5.41
N HIS A 399 12.33 4.05 -6.44
CA HIS A 399 13.60 3.32 -6.44
C HIS A 399 14.52 3.76 -5.28
N LEU A 400 14.50 5.04 -4.93
CA LEU A 400 15.26 5.60 -3.80
C LEU A 400 14.56 5.45 -2.45
N SER A 401 13.35 4.86 -2.40
CA SER A 401 12.58 4.65 -1.18
C SER A 401 12.34 3.15 -0.90
N PRO A 402 13.39 2.35 -0.64
CA PRO A 402 13.28 0.90 -0.48
C PRO A 402 12.45 0.46 0.72
N GLY A 403 12.26 1.33 1.71
CA GLY A 403 11.41 1.11 2.87
C GLY A 403 9.92 1.25 2.59
N GLY A 404 9.56 1.68 1.38
CA GLY A 404 8.18 1.74 0.93
C GLY A 404 7.78 3.07 0.30
N ALA A 405 7.03 2.97 -0.76
CA ALA A 405 6.46 4.08 -1.50
C ALA A 405 5.28 3.59 -2.33
N ILE A 406 4.38 4.49 -2.72
CA ILE A 406 3.28 4.24 -3.64
C ILE A 406 3.07 5.49 -4.48
N SER A 407 2.72 5.30 -5.75
CA SER A 407 2.24 6.37 -6.62
C SER A 407 0.76 6.20 -6.92
N TYR A 408 0.10 7.26 -7.30
CA TYR A 408 -1.31 7.21 -7.69
C TYR A 408 -1.60 8.02 -8.95
N VAL A 409 -2.65 7.62 -9.64
CA VAL A 409 -3.19 8.29 -10.81
C VAL A 409 -4.64 8.67 -10.50
N GLU A 410 -4.97 9.97 -10.53
CA GLU A 410 -6.35 10.42 -10.46
C GLU A 410 -7.01 10.22 -11.82
N VAL A 411 -8.09 9.45 -11.83
CA VAL A 411 -8.80 9.10 -13.08
C VAL A 411 -10.28 9.47 -12.99
N PRO A 412 -10.91 9.80 -14.13
CA PRO A 412 -12.36 9.97 -14.19
C PRO A 412 -13.09 8.63 -13.99
N ASN A 413 -14.38 8.59 -14.24
CA ASN A 413 -15.12 7.34 -14.27
C ASN A 413 -14.65 6.47 -15.45
N MET A 414 -13.92 5.40 -15.16
CA MET A 414 -13.30 4.51 -16.14
C MET A 414 -14.16 3.28 -16.49
N GLN A 415 -15.38 3.16 -15.96
CA GLN A 415 -16.21 1.95 -16.18
C GLN A 415 -16.55 1.70 -17.65
N GLN A 416 -16.54 2.75 -18.47
CA GLN A 416 -16.79 2.66 -19.92
C GLN A 416 -15.51 2.59 -20.77
N ASN A 417 -14.32 2.70 -20.14
CA ASN A 417 -13.04 2.68 -20.84
C ASN A 417 -12.02 1.81 -20.09
N LEU A 418 -12.29 0.52 -20.04
CA LEU A 418 -11.43 -0.45 -19.37
C LEU A 418 -10.09 -0.62 -20.10
N GLU A 419 -10.04 -0.37 -21.40
CA GLU A 419 -8.78 -0.44 -22.16
C GLU A 419 -7.75 0.57 -21.63
N ALA A 420 -8.15 1.79 -21.31
CA ALA A 420 -7.25 2.78 -20.72
C ALA A 420 -6.74 2.32 -19.33
N VAL A 421 -7.57 1.67 -18.53
CA VAL A 421 -7.14 1.08 -17.25
C VAL A 421 -6.09 0.00 -17.47
N LEU A 422 -6.31 -0.91 -18.42
CA LEU A 422 -5.37 -1.98 -18.77
C LEU A 422 -4.03 -1.42 -19.30
N GLN A 423 -4.07 -0.35 -20.07
CA GLN A 423 -2.86 0.34 -20.55
C GLN A 423 -2.05 0.94 -19.39
N VAL A 424 -2.71 1.58 -18.42
CA VAL A 424 -2.05 2.08 -17.20
C VAL A 424 -1.47 0.93 -16.39
N MET A 425 -2.19 -0.18 -16.21
CA MET A 425 -1.68 -1.37 -15.52
C MET A 425 -0.43 -1.94 -16.20
N LYS A 426 -0.44 -2.04 -17.53
CA LYS A 426 0.74 -2.46 -18.29
C LYS A 426 1.90 -1.50 -18.12
N PHE A 427 1.65 -0.20 -18.10
CA PHE A 427 2.69 0.79 -17.86
C PHE A 427 3.27 0.67 -16.45
N ILE A 428 2.43 0.42 -15.43
CA ILE A 428 2.87 0.15 -14.07
C ILE A 428 3.82 -1.06 -14.05
N TYR A 429 3.43 -2.17 -14.69
CA TYR A 429 4.28 -3.37 -14.76
C TYR A 429 5.67 -3.09 -15.32
N ASP A 430 5.75 -2.26 -16.37
CA ASP A 430 7.00 -1.99 -17.07
C ASP A 430 7.88 -0.91 -16.42
N ASN A 431 7.31 -0.01 -15.60
CA ASN A 431 8.02 1.22 -15.23
C ASN A 431 8.09 1.53 -13.73
N ILE A 432 7.12 1.10 -12.90
CA ILE A 432 7.04 1.52 -11.50
C ILE A 432 6.72 0.33 -10.59
N ILE A 433 7.19 0.40 -9.36
CA ILE A 433 7.10 -0.73 -8.41
C ILE A 433 5.68 -0.91 -7.91
N TYR A 434 5.05 0.20 -7.46
CA TYR A 434 3.77 0.15 -6.78
C TYR A 434 2.94 1.39 -7.11
N ALA A 435 1.75 1.18 -7.65
CA ALA A 435 0.82 2.26 -7.97
C ALA A 435 -0.65 1.87 -7.78
N GLU A 436 -1.49 2.89 -7.64
CA GLU A 436 -2.94 2.78 -7.52
C GLU A 436 -3.65 3.75 -8.48
N LEU A 437 -4.88 3.42 -8.86
CA LEU A 437 -5.75 4.30 -9.61
C LEU A 437 -6.86 4.81 -8.70
N ASN A 438 -7.02 6.12 -8.64
CA ASN A 438 -8.02 6.79 -7.82
C ASN A 438 -9.19 7.21 -8.71
N THR A 439 -10.33 6.57 -8.53
CA THR A 439 -11.60 7.00 -9.08
C THR A 439 -12.49 7.52 -7.93
N LYS A 440 -13.77 7.74 -8.20
CA LYS A 440 -14.75 8.13 -7.18
C LYS A 440 -15.81 7.06 -7.10
N SER A 441 -16.19 6.68 -5.88
CA SER A 441 -17.21 5.68 -5.61
C SER A 441 -18.08 6.18 -4.47
N ASP A 442 -18.90 7.19 -4.75
CA ASP A 442 -19.75 7.83 -3.76
C ASP A 442 -21.24 7.51 -4.00
N TYR A 443 -22.02 7.63 -2.92
CA TYR A 443 -23.45 7.42 -2.96
C TYR A 443 -24.17 8.35 -1.99
N CYS A 444 -25.24 9.00 -2.45
CA CYS A 444 -26.14 9.78 -1.60
C CYS A 444 -27.36 8.94 -1.23
N GLN A 445 -27.56 8.66 0.05
CA GLN A 445 -28.69 7.86 0.55
C GLN A 445 -30.01 8.61 0.46
N VAL A 446 -30.02 9.95 0.36
CA VAL A 446 -31.23 10.76 0.28
C VAL A 446 -31.90 10.65 -1.08
N CYS A 447 -31.14 10.68 -2.17
CA CYS A 447 -31.68 10.74 -3.52
C CYS A 447 -31.26 9.60 -4.45
N GLY A 448 -30.44 8.67 -3.95
CA GLY A 448 -29.91 7.56 -4.74
C GLY A 448 -28.87 7.96 -5.79
N TRP A 449 -28.21 9.12 -5.63
CA TRP A 449 -27.12 9.51 -6.52
C TRP A 449 -25.95 8.54 -6.36
N ASP A 450 -25.52 7.95 -7.47
CA ASP A 450 -24.33 7.09 -7.56
C ASP A 450 -23.34 7.79 -8.48
N GLY A 451 -22.26 8.34 -7.92
CA GLY A 451 -21.29 9.16 -8.63
C GLY A 451 -20.49 10.04 -7.66
N GLU A 452 -19.78 11.03 -8.19
CA GLU A 452 -18.98 11.93 -7.36
C GLU A 452 -19.86 12.88 -6.52
N ILE A 453 -19.57 12.97 -5.23
CA ILE A 453 -20.12 13.98 -4.32
C ILE A 453 -19.12 15.15 -4.27
N ASP A 454 -19.64 16.36 -4.45
CA ASP A 454 -18.83 17.58 -4.59
C ASP A 454 -18.31 18.07 -3.24
N ILE A 455 -17.14 18.74 -3.29
CA ILE A 455 -16.62 19.54 -2.19
C ILE A 455 -16.84 21.03 -2.54
N VAL A 456 -17.69 21.69 -1.78
CA VAL A 456 -18.03 23.10 -1.99
C VAL A 456 -17.58 23.96 -0.80
N GLU A 457 -17.43 25.26 -1.03
CA GLU A 457 -17.12 26.21 0.03
C GLU A 457 -18.38 26.88 0.52
N GLU A 458 -18.61 26.87 1.82
CA GLU A 458 -19.75 27.53 2.46
C GLU A 458 -19.33 28.05 3.85
N GLY A 459 -19.55 29.33 4.08
CA GLY A 459 -19.18 29.98 5.35
C GLY A 459 -17.69 29.89 5.70
N GLY A 460 -16.80 29.88 4.69
CA GLY A 460 -15.36 29.77 4.87
C GLY A 460 -14.86 28.37 5.23
N LYS A 461 -15.73 27.36 5.06
CA LYS A 461 -15.39 25.92 5.29
C LYS A 461 -15.67 25.11 4.05
N LEU A 462 -14.89 24.07 3.84
CA LEU A 462 -15.16 23.05 2.83
C LEU A 462 -16.14 22.04 3.37
N ILE A 463 -17.25 21.81 2.66
CA ILE A 463 -18.30 20.86 3.00
C ILE A 463 -18.57 19.93 1.81
N TRP A 464 -19.08 18.75 2.11
CA TRP A 464 -19.49 17.77 1.10
C TRP A 464 -20.96 18.00 0.76
N ARG A 465 -21.29 18.01 -0.55
CA ARG A 465 -22.65 18.28 -1.04
C ARG A 465 -22.97 17.37 -2.22
N CYS A 466 -24.13 16.70 -2.13
CA CYS A 466 -24.65 15.92 -3.24
C CYS A 466 -25.02 16.84 -4.42
N PRO A 467 -24.48 16.62 -5.64
CA PRO A 467 -24.78 17.47 -6.79
C PRO A 467 -26.23 17.38 -7.26
N LYS A 468 -26.94 16.25 -6.95
CA LYS A 468 -28.31 16.02 -7.40
C LYS A 468 -29.36 16.63 -6.47
N CYS A 469 -29.23 16.48 -5.16
CA CYS A 469 -30.27 16.91 -4.21
C CYS A 469 -29.81 17.97 -3.21
N GLY A 470 -28.54 18.36 -3.24
CA GLY A 470 -27.97 19.35 -2.32
C GLY A 470 -27.77 18.85 -0.88
N ASN A 471 -27.96 17.56 -0.59
CA ASN A 471 -27.76 17.00 0.74
C ASN A 471 -26.33 17.29 1.22
N THR A 472 -26.18 17.76 2.47
CA THR A 472 -24.91 18.02 3.14
C THR A 472 -24.74 17.20 4.43
N ASP A 473 -25.76 16.39 4.77
CA ASP A 473 -25.70 15.50 5.93
C ASP A 473 -24.75 14.34 5.65
N GLN A 474 -23.59 14.33 6.33
CA GLN A 474 -22.54 13.35 6.13
C GLN A 474 -22.96 11.93 6.55
N ASP A 475 -23.88 11.80 7.50
CA ASP A 475 -24.40 10.49 7.94
C ASP A 475 -25.30 9.83 6.87
N LYS A 476 -25.74 10.61 5.88
CA LYS A 476 -26.53 10.16 4.73
C LYS A 476 -25.75 10.15 3.41
N MET A 477 -24.43 10.11 3.50
CA MET A 477 -23.52 9.99 2.37
C MET A 477 -22.52 8.86 2.59
N ASN A 478 -22.25 8.12 1.53
CA ASN A 478 -21.10 7.21 1.48
C ASN A 478 -20.09 7.82 0.53
N VAL A 479 -19.01 8.35 1.06
CA VAL A 479 -17.92 8.95 0.27
C VAL A 479 -16.65 8.10 0.44
N ALA A 480 -16.11 7.65 -0.68
CA ALA A 480 -14.89 6.88 -0.70
C ALA A 480 -13.79 7.63 -1.48
N ARG A 481 -12.67 7.92 -0.83
CA ARG A 481 -11.50 8.57 -1.43
C ARG A 481 -10.23 7.85 -1.03
N ARG A 482 -9.31 7.78 -1.97
CA ARG A 482 -7.95 7.36 -1.66
C ARG A 482 -7.22 8.47 -0.91
N THR A 483 -6.68 8.11 0.23
CA THR A 483 -5.78 8.95 0.99
C THR A 483 -4.60 8.10 1.44
N CYS A 484 -3.41 8.42 0.94
CA CYS A 484 -2.17 7.82 1.44
C CYS A 484 -2.02 6.29 1.25
N GLY A 485 -2.74 5.68 0.30
CA GLY A 485 -2.71 4.23 0.04
C GLY A 485 -3.84 3.45 0.72
N TYR A 486 -4.74 4.13 1.45
CA TYR A 486 -6.01 3.55 1.91
C TYR A 486 -7.20 4.15 1.19
N ILE A 487 -8.31 3.44 1.23
CA ILE A 487 -9.61 4.03 0.97
C ILE A 487 -10.12 4.57 2.30
N GLY A 488 -10.26 5.89 2.41
CA GLY A 488 -11.00 6.53 3.48
C GLY A 488 -12.49 6.54 3.14
N THR A 489 -13.30 6.15 4.10
CA THR A 489 -14.78 6.16 4.01
C THR A 489 -15.38 7.10 5.03
N GLN A 490 -14.57 7.80 5.81
CA GLN A 490 -14.93 8.84 6.76
C GLN A 490 -14.51 10.21 6.23
N PHE A 491 -15.12 11.24 6.76
CA PHE A 491 -14.78 12.61 6.36
C PHE A 491 -13.47 13.09 7.01
N TRP A 492 -12.79 14.00 6.34
CA TRP A 492 -11.43 14.41 6.65
C TRP A 492 -11.39 15.83 7.23
N ASN A 493 -10.25 16.18 7.85
CA ASN A 493 -9.98 17.56 8.24
C ASN A 493 -9.94 18.52 7.03
N GLN A 494 -10.06 19.83 7.27
CA GLN A 494 -10.16 20.84 6.21
C GLN A 494 -8.96 20.84 5.26
N GLY A 495 -7.74 20.60 5.75
CA GLY A 495 -6.55 20.54 4.89
C GLY A 495 -6.56 19.33 3.95
N ARG A 496 -6.93 18.14 4.45
CA ARG A 496 -7.08 16.97 3.59
C ARG A 496 -8.26 17.12 2.62
N THR A 497 -9.35 17.73 3.05
CA THR A 497 -10.50 18.02 2.18
C THR A 497 -10.11 19.00 1.07
N GLN A 498 -9.29 20.02 1.37
CA GLN A 498 -8.73 20.92 0.37
C GLN A 498 -7.84 20.18 -0.62
N GLU A 499 -6.95 19.34 -0.15
CA GLU A 499 -6.06 18.54 -1.01
C GLU A 499 -6.87 17.64 -1.97
N ILE A 500 -7.90 16.96 -1.49
CA ILE A 500 -8.79 16.12 -2.31
C ILE A 500 -9.53 16.96 -3.35
N LYS A 501 -10.03 18.16 -2.98
CA LYS A 501 -10.72 19.07 -3.88
C LYS A 501 -9.83 19.58 -5.01
N GLU A 502 -8.56 19.82 -4.71
CA GLU A 502 -7.62 20.43 -5.65
C GLU A 502 -6.93 19.41 -6.58
N ARG A 503 -7.18 18.12 -6.42
CA ARG A 503 -6.59 17.08 -7.28
C ARG A 503 -7.03 17.23 -8.72
N VAL A 504 -6.07 17.28 -9.64
CA VAL A 504 -6.32 17.27 -11.08
C VAL A 504 -6.35 15.82 -11.60
N LEU A 505 -7.12 15.62 -12.68
CA LEU A 505 -7.16 14.33 -13.37
C LEU A 505 -5.89 14.16 -14.21
N HIS A 506 -5.43 12.90 -14.34
CA HIS A 506 -4.24 12.52 -15.09
C HIS A 506 -4.57 11.76 -16.38
N LEU A 507 -5.83 11.36 -16.59
CA LEU A 507 -6.35 10.74 -17.81
C LEU A 507 -7.54 11.53 -18.36
#